data_1d9d13a876365fc794f3de9bb94d1ae2
#
_entry.id   1d9d13a876365fc794f3de9bb94d1ae2
#
_cell.length_a   1.000
_cell.length_b   1.000
_cell.length_c   1.000
_cell.angle_alpha   90.00
_cell.angle_beta   90.00
_cell.angle_gamma   90.00
#
_symmetry.space_group_name_H-M   'P 1'
#
loop_
_entity.id
_entity.type
_entity.pdbx_description
1 polymer ?
#
loop_
_entity_poly.entity_id
_entity_poly.type
_entity_poly.pdbx_seq_one_letter_code
_entity_poly.pdbx_strand_id
1 'polypeptide(L)'
;MDHRLSPELDELRRTVEAFAHDVVAPKIGDYYERHEFPYEIVREMGRMGLFGLPFPEEYGGMGGDYFALGIALEELARVDSSVAITLEAGVSLGAMPLHLFGTEEQKRQWLPKLCSGEVLGAFGLTEPDGGSDAGGTRTTAVRDGDEWVINGSKCFITNSGTDITGLVTVTAVTGRKPDGRPLISAIIVPSGTPGFTVAAPYSKVGWNASDTRELSFADVRVPAANLLGEEGRGYAQFLRILDEGRVAISALATGLAQGCVDESVKYAAERHAFGKPIGTNQAIQFKLADMEMRAHMARVGWYDAASRMVAGEPFKKEAAIAKLYSSTVAVDNAREATQIHGGYGFMNEYPVARMWRDSKILEIGEGTSEVQRMLIARELGLTP
;
A
#
# COMPACT_ATOMS: atom_id res chain seq x y z
N MET A 1 -12.87 -21.39 -10.69
CA MET A 1 -12.83 -19.95 -10.33
C MET A 1 -13.23 -19.15 -11.56
N ASP A 2 -14.23 -18.30 -11.47
CA ASP A 2 -14.61 -17.40 -12.59
C ASP A 2 -13.81 -16.10 -12.41
N HIS A 3 -12.89 -15.81 -13.31
CA HIS A 3 -12.05 -14.61 -13.28
C HIS A 3 -12.67 -13.42 -14.00
N ARG A 4 -13.93 -13.55 -14.45
CA ARG A 4 -14.65 -12.44 -15.07
C ARG A 4 -15.16 -11.51 -13.97
N LEU A 5 -14.93 -10.23 -14.16
CA LEU A 5 -15.48 -9.20 -13.28
C LEU A 5 -17.01 -9.15 -13.40
N SER A 6 -17.68 -8.84 -12.29
CA SER A 6 -19.09 -8.46 -12.36
C SER A 6 -19.24 -7.16 -13.17
N PRO A 7 -20.44 -6.83 -13.68
CA PRO A 7 -20.66 -5.56 -14.39
C PRO A 7 -20.25 -4.33 -13.55
N GLU A 8 -20.50 -4.36 -12.25
CA GLU A 8 -20.17 -3.28 -11.32
C GLU A 8 -18.66 -3.12 -11.16
N LEU A 9 -17.92 -4.23 -11.01
CA LEU A 9 -16.45 -4.21 -10.92
C LEU A 9 -15.79 -3.81 -12.25
N ASP A 10 -16.38 -4.20 -13.39
CA ASP A 10 -15.89 -3.76 -14.70
C ASP A 10 -16.15 -2.27 -14.95
N GLU A 11 -17.27 -1.74 -14.47
CA GLU A 11 -17.57 -0.30 -14.48
C GLU A 11 -16.57 0.48 -13.59
N LEU A 12 -16.33 0.00 -12.36
CA LEU A 12 -15.33 0.57 -11.47
C LEU A 12 -13.94 0.58 -12.15
N ARG A 13 -13.53 -0.55 -12.72
CA ARG A 13 -12.26 -0.68 -13.45
C ARG A 13 -12.12 0.39 -14.52
N ARG A 14 -13.14 0.53 -15.41
CA ARG A 14 -13.11 1.55 -16.48
C ARG A 14 -13.08 2.97 -15.96
N THR A 15 -13.81 3.23 -14.89
CA THR A 15 -13.85 4.57 -14.25
C THR A 15 -12.48 4.95 -13.69
N VAL A 16 -11.82 4.02 -12.98
CA VAL A 16 -10.49 4.26 -12.42
C VAL A 16 -9.42 4.31 -13.52
N GLU A 17 -9.51 3.46 -14.55
CA GLU A 17 -8.63 3.49 -15.72
C GLU A 17 -8.70 4.87 -16.41
N ALA A 18 -9.91 5.38 -16.68
CA ALA A 18 -10.08 6.71 -17.27
C ALA A 18 -9.49 7.81 -16.37
N PHE A 19 -9.75 7.77 -15.06
CA PHE A 19 -9.17 8.72 -14.11
C PHE A 19 -7.64 8.66 -14.11
N ALA A 20 -7.06 7.46 -14.10
CA ALA A 20 -5.61 7.29 -14.11
C ALA A 20 -4.97 7.88 -15.37
N HIS A 21 -5.58 7.65 -16.54
CA HIS A 21 -5.05 8.15 -17.81
C HIS A 21 -5.33 9.65 -18.04
N ASP A 22 -6.52 10.14 -17.71
CA ASP A 22 -6.95 11.50 -18.06
C ASP A 22 -6.55 12.53 -17.01
N VAL A 23 -6.43 12.13 -15.72
CA VAL A 23 -6.16 13.05 -14.62
C VAL A 23 -4.79 12.83 -14.01
N VAL A 24 -4.38 11.57 -13.75
CA VAL A 24 -3.11 11.26 -13.09
C VAL A 24 -1.94 11.37 -14.06
N ALA A 25 -1.98 10.67 -15.20
CA ALA A 25 -0.86 10.56 -16.14
C ALA A 25 -0.29 11.91 -16.61
N PRO A 26 -1.12 12.93 -16.93
CA PRO A 26 -0.60 14.21 -17.42
C PRO A 26 0.17 15.03 -16.39
N LYS A 27 0.00 14.74 -15.09
CA LYS A 27 0.49 15.59 -13.99
C LYS A 27 1.54 14.92 -13.11
N ILE A 28 1.42 13.61 -12.94
CA ILE A 28 2.15 12.92 -11.87
C ILE A 28 3.67 12.95 -12.08
N GLY A 29 4.15 13.00 -13.32
CA GLY A 29 5.57 13.11 -13.61
C GLY A 29 6.22 14.34 -12.95
N ASP A 30 5.54 15.48 -13.01
CA ASP A 30 6.02 16.74 -12.42
C ASP A 30 6.05 16.67 -10.88
N TYR A 31 5.01 16.11 -10.25
CA TYR A 31 5.00 15.89 -8.78
C TYR A 31 6.11 14.95 -8.35
N TYR A 32 6.31 13.88 -9.12
CA TYR A 32 7.32 12.87 -8.84
C TYR A 32 8.74 13.47 -8.85
N GLU A 33 9.08 14.26 -9.87
CA GLU A 33 10.41 14.87 -9.99
C GLU A 33 10.65 16.00 -8.98
N ARG A 34 9.59 16.69 -8.54
CA ARG A 34 9.69 17.70 -7.46
C ARG A 34 9.61 17.11 -6.06
N HIS A 35 9.37 15.79 -5.93
CA HIS A 35 9.15 15.12 -4.66
C HIS A 35 7.99 15.75 -3.85
N GLU A 36 6.92 16.10 -4.54
CA GLU A 36 5.75 16.75 -3.96
C GLU A 36 4.56 15.79 -3.89
N PHE A 37 3.81 15.88 -2.78
CA PHE A 37 2.58 15.11 -2.61
C PHE A 37 1.46 15.70 -3.48
N PRO A 38 0.75 14.88 -4.31
CA PRO A 38 -0.20 15.35 -5.31
C PRO A 38 -1.60 15.59 -4.71
N TYR A 39 -1.75 16.59 -3.86
CA TYR A 39 -3.00 16.88 -3.13
C TYR A 39 -4.24 16.97 -4.02
N GLU A 40 -4.14 17.55 -5.22
CA GLU A 40 -5.27 17.67 -6.13
C GLU A 40 -5.76 16.30 -6.63
N ILE A 41 -4.84 15.39 -6.95
CA ILE A 41 -5.14 14.02 -7.38
C ILE A 41 -5.80 13.25 -6.21
N VAL A 42 -5.21 13.35 -5.02
CA VAL A 42 -5.73 12.66 -3.81
C VAL A 42 -7.13 13.16 -3.44
N ARG A 43 -7.40 14.47 -3.55
CA ARG A 43 -8.74 15.01 -3.33
C ARG A 43 -9.75 14.48 -4.35
N GLU A 44 -9.36 14.34 -5.61
CA GLU A 44 -10.24 13.78 -6.63
C GLU A 44 -10.53 12.30 -6.38
N MET A 45 -9.53 11.51 -5.97
CA MET A 45 -9.73 10.13 -5.49
C MET A 45 -10.75 10.07 -4.34
N GLY A 46 -10.70 11.04 -3.41
CA GLY A 46 -11.69 11.17 -2.33
C GLY A 46 -13.10 11.44 -2.87
N ARG A 47 -13.26 12.38 -3.83
CA ARG A 47 -14.55 12.68 -4.47
C ARG A 47 -15.15 11.49 -5.22
N MET A 48 -14.29 10.66 -5.81
CA MET A 48 -14.68 9.42 -6.46
C MET A 48 -15.06 8.30 -5.47
N GLY A 49 -14.87 8.51 -4.16
CA GLY A 49 -15.14 7.52 -3.12
C GLY A 49 -14.11 6.40 -3.02
N LEU A 50 -12.93 6.53 -3.64
CA LEU A 50 -11.93 5.44 -3.69
C LEU A 50 -11.43 5.04 -2.30
N PHE A 51 -11.27 5.99 -1.37
CA PHE A 51 -10.89 5.71 0.01
C PHE A 51 -11.99 4.99 0.80
N GLY A 52 -13.23 5.07 0.34
CA GLY A 52 -14.40 4.44 0.96
C GLY A 52 -14.74 3.06 0.39
N LEU A 53 -14.04 2.57 -0.64
CA LEU A 53 -14.44 1.37 -1.40
C LEU A 53 -14.82 0.16 -0.54
N PRO A 54 -14.01 -0.33 0.43
CA PRO A 54 -14.33 -1.54 1.19
C PRO A 54 -15.15 -1.29 2.47
N PHE A 55 -15.58 -0.04 2.73
CA PHE A 55 -16.24 0.29 3.98
C PHE A 55 -17.77 0.39 3.83
N PRO A 56 -18.53 0.11 4.92
CA PRO A 56 -19.98 0.26 4.93
C PRO A 56 -20.44 1.72 4.69
N GLU A 57 -21.59 1.88 4.05
CA GLU A 57 -22.20 3.18 3.76
C GLU A 57 -22.50 3.98 5.03
N GLU A 58 -22.82 3.33 6.15
CA GLU A 58 -23.09 4.00 7.46
C GLU A 58 -21.90 4.80 7.98
N TYR A 59 -20.66 4.50 7.52
CA TYR A 59 -19.44 5.25 7.81
C TYR A 59 -18.96 6.11 6.63
N GLY A 60 -19.81 6.31 5.62
CA GLY A 60 -19.45 7.08 4.41
C GLY A 60 -18.65 6.27 3.38
N GLY A 61 -18.63 4.95 3.51
CA GLY A 61 -18.02 4.06 2.52
C GLY A 61 -18.93 3.78 1.33
N MET A 62 -18.43 3.01 0.38
CA MET A 62 -19.12 2.64 -0.87
C MET A 62 -19.85 1.29 -0.78
N GLY A 63 -19.78 0.58 0.35
CA GLY A 63 -20.41 -0.73 0.56
C GLY A 63 -19.81 -1.87 -0.28
N GLY A 64 -18.65 -1.67 -0.88
CA GLY A 64 -17.92 -2.68 -1.64
C GLY A 64 -17.07 -3.60 -0.76
N ASP A 65 -16.05 -4.15 -1.34
CA ASP A 65 -15.15 -5.08 -0.68
C ASP A 65 -13.66 -4.83 -1.04
N TYR A 66 -12.80 -5.69 -0.53
CA TYR A 66 -11.36 -5.60 -0.79
C TYR A 66 -10.98 -5.96 -2.24
N PHE A 67 -11.84 -6.69 -2.94
CA PHE A 67 -11.63 -6.97 -4.36
C PHE A 67 -11.82 -5.69 -5.20
N ALA A 68 -12.84 -4.88 -4.87
CA ALA A 68 -13.05 -3.56 -5.48
C ALA A 68 -11.85 -2.62 -5.24
N LEU A 69 -11.29 -2.60 -4.02
CA LEU A 69 -10.06 -1.88 -3.74
C LEU A 69 -8.89 -2.37 -4.60
N GLY A 70 -8.72 -3.69 -4.74
CA GLY A 70 -7.67 -4.29 -5.57
C GLY A 70 -7.76 -3.86 -7.04
N ILE A 71 -8.97 -3.82 -7.61
CA ILE A 71 -9.21 -3.30 -8.98
C ILE A 71 -8.75 -1.84 -9.09
N ALA A 72 -9.13 -0.98 -8.14
CA ALA A 72 -8.74 0.42 -8.17
C ALA A 72 -7.21 0.60 -8.06
N LEU A 73 -6.56 -0.18 -7.19
CA LEU A 73 -5.11 -0.14 -7.01
C LEU A 73 -4.36 -0.63 -8.26
N GLU A 74 -4.85 -1.67 -8.92
CA GLU A 74 -4.25 -2.18 -10.15
C GLU A 74 -4.31 -1.10 -11.25
N GLU A 75 -5.47 -0.48 -11.50
CA GLU A 75 -5.60 0.53 -12.56
C GLU A 75 -4.83 1.82 -12.26
N LEU A 76 -4.79 2.28 -11.02
CA LEU A 76 -3.95 3.43 -10.63
C LEU A 76 -2.46 3.13 -10.82
N ALA A 77 -2.00 1.97 -10.38
CA ALA A 77 -0.59 1.59 -10.44
C ALA A 77 -0.08 1.33 -11.86
N ARG A 78 -0.95 1.06 -12.82
CA ARG A 78 -0.61 1.00 -14.26
C ARG A 78 -0.03 2.32 -14.77
N VAL A 79 -0.47 3.43 -14.16
CA VAL A 79 -0.02 4.78 -14.50
C VAL A 79 1.02 5.27 -13.51
N ASP A 80 0.72 5.17 -12.20
CA ASP A 80 1.66 5.63 -11.16
C ASP A 80 1.43 4.92 -9.82
N SER A 81 2.46 4.26 -9.34
CA SER A 81 2.40 3.51 -8.08
C SER A 81 2.53 4.39 -6.83
N SER A 82 3.01 5.64 -6.93
CA SER A 82 3.00 6.59 -5.80
C SER A 82 1.58 7.02 -5.43
N VAL A 83 0.71 7.18 -6.44
CA VAL A 83 -0.71 7.47 -6.23
C VAL A 83 -1.42 6.24 -5.66
N ALA A 84 -1.14 5.06 -6.23
CA ALA A 84 -1.74 3.82 -5.78
C ALA A 84 -1.38 3.48 -4.33
N ILE A 85 -0.10 3.66 -3.91
CA ILE A 85 0.30 3.40 -2.51
C ILE A 85 -0.31 4.42 -1.54
N THR A 86 -0.59 5.64 -1.97
CA THR A 86 -1.30 6.62 -1.14
C THR A 86 -2.72 6.15 -0.84
N LEU A 87 -3.42 5.60 -1.82
CA LEU A 87 -4.73 4.97 -1.64
C LEU A 87 -4.65 3.72 -0.75
N GLU A 88 -3.74 2.82 -1.09
CA GLU A 88 -3.54 1.57 -0.36
C GLU A 88 -3.29 1.82 1.12
N ALA A 89 -2.28 2.64 1.45
CA ALA A 89 -1.94 2.96 2.83
C ALA A 89 -3.06 3.72 3.55
N GLY A 90 -3.81 4.59 2.86
CA GLY A 90 -4.96 5.29 3.44
C GLY A 90 -6.09 4.35 3.81
N VAL A 91 -6.39 3.37 2.96
CA VAL A 91 -7.48 2.39 3.16
C VAL A 91 -7.03 1.23 4.05
N SER A 92 -6.02 0.45 3.59
CA SER A 92 -5.63 -0.80 4.24
C SER A 92 -4.96 -0.58 5.58
N LEU A 93 -4.11 0.44 5.69
CA LEU A 93 -3.30 0.69 6.87
C LEU A 93 -3.89 1.80 7.76
N GLY A 94 -4.49 2.83 7.16
CA GLY A 94 -5.04 3.97 7.89
C GLY A 94 -6.44 3.73 8.45
N ALA A 95 -7.39 3.32 7.60
CA ALA A 95 -8.80 3.18 7.96
C ALA A 95 -9.20 1.78 8.44
N MET A 96 -8.64 0.72 7.83
CA MET A 96 -9.03 -0.66 8.14
C MET A 96 -8.80 -1.07 9.61
N PRO A 97 -7.71 -0.66 10.30
CA PRO A 97 -7.56 -0.95 11.73
C PRO A 97 -8.72 -0.41 12.57
N LEU A 98 -9.19 0.80 12.26
CA LEU A 98 -10.34 1.41 12.94
C LEU A 98 -11.64 0.66 12.65
N HIS A 99 -11.85 0.26 11.38
CA HIS A 99 -13.02 -0.50 10.98
C HIS A 99 -13.11 -1.85 11.71
N LEU A 100 -12.00 -2.60 11.77
CA LEU A 100 -11.99 -3.95 12.32
C LEU A 100 -11.94 -4.00 13.85
N PHE A 101 -11.26 -3.04 14.49
CA PHE A 101 -10.94 -3.10 15.91
C PHE A 101 -11.45 -1.90 16.72
N GLY A 102 -11.91 -0.85 16.07
CA GLY A 102 -12.41 0.36 16.73
C GLY A 102 -13.74 0.15 17.43
N THR A 103 -13.95 0.91 18.51
CA THR A 103 -15.29 1.05 19.11
C THR A 103 -16.20 1.82 18.15
N GLU A 104 -17.51 1.73 18.34
CA GLU A 104 -18.47 2.51 17.52
C GLU A 104 -18.20 4.01 17.57
N GLU A 105 -17.78 4.54 18.73
CA GLU A 105 -17.40 5.94 18.88
C GLU A 105 -16.18 6.29 18.02
N GLN A 106 -15.11 5.45 18.06
CA GLN A 106 -13.92 5.64 17.24
C GLN A 106 -14.23 5.54 15.74
N LYS A 107 -15.07 4.58 15.34
CA LYS A 107 -15.51 4.44 13.94
C LYS A 107 -16.26 5.67 13.46
N ARG A 108 -17.26 6.13 14.20
CA ARG A 108 -18.06 7.32 13.85
C ARG A 108 -17.25 8.61 13.86
N GLN A 109 -16.23 8.70 14.69
CA GLN A 109 -15.34 9.86 14.74
C GLN A 109 -14.44 9.94 13.51
N TRP A 110 -13.89 8.80 13.04
CA TRP A 110 -12.78 8.79 12.09
C TRP A 110 -13.15 8.28 10.70
N LEU A 111 -13.92 7.19 10.58
CA LEU A 111 -14.17 6.55 9.29
C LEU A 111 -14.82 7.49 8.26
N PRO A 112 -15.81 8.33 8.58
CA PRO A 112 -16.40 9.21 7.57
C PRO A 112 -15.37 10.12 6.89
N LYS A 113 -14.43 10.67 7.65
CA LYS A 113 -13.38 11.55 7.14
C LYS A 113 -12.31 10.78 6.36
N LEU A 114 -12.00 9.57 6.80
CA LEU A 114 -11.05 8.68 6.12
C LEU A 114 -11.64 8.17 4.80
N CYS A 115 -12.90 7.73 4.79
CA CYS A 115 -13.60 7.24 3.59
C CYS A 115 -13.78 8.34 2.53
N SER A 116 -13.98 9.58 2.94
CA SER A 116 -14.10 10.72 2.01
C SER A 116 -12.75 11.24 1.51
N GLY A 117 -11.64 10.79 2.10
CA GLY A 117 -10.31 11.34 1.82
C GLY A 117 -10.10 12.78 2.34
N GLU A 118 -11.00 13.28 3.21
CA GLU A 118 -10.81 14.57 3.92
C GLU A 118 -9.55 14.52 4.77
N VAL A 119 -9.31 13.37 5.41
CA VAL A 119 -8.07 13.09 6.12
C VAL A 119 -7.51 11.72 5.72
N LEU A 120 -6.20 11.57 5.86
CA LEU A 120 -5.51 10.29 5.73
C LEU A 120 -5.14 9.73 7.10
N GLY A 121 -5.21 8.41 7.23
CA GLY A 121 -4.66 7.69 8.37
C GLY A 121 -3.31 7.07 8.05
N ALA A 122 -2.51 6.82 9.07
CA ALA A 122 -1.21 6.18 8.96
C ALA A 122 -1.02 5.04 9.98
N PHE A 123 -0.05 4.16 9.70
CA PHE A 123 0.16 2.89 10.41
C PHE A 123 1.59 2.80 10.96
N GLY A 124 1.76 3.13 12.24
CA GLY A 124 3.04 3.21 12.93
C GLY A 124 3.48 1.87 13.52
N LEU A 125 4.00 0.95 12.70
CA LEU A 125 4.52 -0.35 13.13
C LEU A 125 6.05 -0.34 13.22
N THR A 126 6.71 -0.07 12.09
CA THR A 126 8.15 -0.20 11.92
C THR A 126 8.92 0.81 12.77
N GLU A 127 9.97 0.36 13.42
CA GLU A 127 10.90 1.17 14.21
C GLU A 127 12.31 1.13 13.60
N PRO A 128 13.20 2.08 13.95
CA PRO A 128 14.56 2.11 13.42
C PRO A 128 15.33 0.79 13.62
N ASP A 129 15.07 0.07 14.71
CA ASP A 129 15.74 -1.19 15.05
C ASP A 129 14.94 -2.46 14.69
N GLY A 130 13.72 -2.32 14.13
CA GLY A 130 12.82 -3.46 13.90
C GLY A 130 11.84 -3.27 12.74
N GLY A 131 12.14 -3.88 11.57
CA GLY A 131 11.22 -3.98 10.43
C GLY A 131 10.58 -5.37 10.38
N SER A 132 11.30 -6.38 9.87
CA SER A 132 10.81 -7.77 9.80
C SER A 132 10.57 -8.39 11.18
N ASP A 133 11.32 -7.99 12.20
CA ASP A 133 11.06 -8.31 13.61
C ASP A 133 10.13 -7.26 14.25
N ALA A 134 8.91 -7.19 13.75
CA ALA A 134 7.91 -6.23 14.25
C ALA A 134 7.44 -6.53 15.69
N GLY A 135 7.70 -7.74 16.20
CA GLY A 135 7.45 -8.11 17.61
C GLY A 135 8.43 -7.48 18.60
N GLY A 136 9.57 -6.99 18.11
CA GLY A 136 10.59 -6.30 18.90
C GLY A 136 10.31 -4.83 19.17
N THR A 137 9.04 -4.38 19.11
CA THR A 137 8.61 -3.00 19.39
C THR A 137 9.22 -2.47 20.68
N ARG A 138 9.86 -1.27 20.61
CA ARG A 138 10.49 -0.55 21.74
C ARG A 138 9.70 0.69 22.16
N THR A 139 8.88 1.28 21.29
CA THR A 139 7.95 2.34 21.66
C THR A 139 7.11 1.88 22.84
N THR A 140 7.00 2.71 23.88
CA THR A 140 6.24 2.40 25.10
C THR A 140 5.03 3.30 25.23
N ALA A 141 3.97 2.78 25.89
CA ALA A 141 2.85 3.57 26.32
C ALA A 141 2.51 3.20 27.77
N VAL A 142 2.66 4.13 28.67
CA VAL A 142 2.42 3.93 30.09
C VAL A 142 1.10 4.58 30.49
N ARG A 143 0.28 3.85 31.23
CA ARG A 143 -0.98 4.37 31.77
C ARG A 143 -0.71 5.38 32.88
N ASP A 144 -1.24 6.59 32.77
CA ASP A 144 -1.21 7.64 33.78
C ASP A 144 -2.60 8.25 33.94
N GLY A 145 -3.33 7.78 34.96
CA GLY A 145 -4.74 8.08 35.14
C GLY A 145 -5.60 7.67 33.96
N ASP A 146 -6.25 8.63 33.33
CA ASP A 146 -7.12 8.42 32.16
C ASP A 146 -6.42 8.67 30.80
N GLU A 147 -5.08 8.67 30.79
CA GLU A 147 -4.27 8.89 29.60
C GLU A 147 -3.24 7.79 29.39
N TRP A 148 -2.80 7.64 28.14
CA TRP A 148 -1.57 6.96 27.75
C TRP A 148 -0.46 7.98 27.53
N VAL A 149 0.71 7.74 28.09
CA VAL A 149 1.93 8.52 27.85
C VAL A 149 2.83 7.70 26.93
N ILE A 150 3.03 8.16 25.70
CA ILE A 150 3.72 7.43 24.64
C ILE A 150 5.11 8.01 24.44
N ASN A 151 6.13 7.15 24.42
CA ASN A 151 7.52 7.49 24.15
C ASN A 151 8.14 6.50 23.17
N GLY A 152 8.85 7.00 22.15
CA GLY A 152 9.51 6.18 21.13
C GLY A 152 9.58 6.83 19.76
N SER A 153 9.79 6.02 18.75
CA SER A 153 9.86 6.48 17.36
C SER A 153 9.36 5.41 16.39
N LYS A 154 8.88 5.86 15.23
CA LYS A 154 8.50 4.99 14.09
C LYS A 154 9.16 5.51 12.83
N CYS A 155 9.46 4.63 11.88
CA CYS A 155 10.10 5.01 10.62
C CYS A 155 9.40 4.38 9.41
N PHE A 156 9.61 5.00 8.25
CA PHE A 156 9.02 4.60 6.96
C PHE A 156 7.49 4.62 6.95
N ILE A 157 6.88 5.61 7.62
CA ILE A 157 5.43 5.68 7.79
C ILE A 157 4.80 6.50 6.66
N THR A 158 4.06 5.82 5.79
CA THR A 158 3.34 6.42 4.66
C THR A 158 2.15 7.26 5.13
N ASN A 159 1.82 8.34 4.42
CA ASN A 159 0.72 9.26 4.68
C ASN A 159 0.77 9.96 6.05
N SER A 160 1.90 9.99 6.73
CA SER A 160 1.99 10.47 8.11
C SER A 160 2.40 11.93 8.26
N GLY A 161 2.82 12.60 7.19
CA GLY A 161 3.30 13.98 7.23
C GLY A 161 2.67 14.91 6.20
N THR A 162 1.52 14.54 5.65
CA THR A 162 0.74 15.39 4.74
C THR A 162 -0.10 16.41 5.53
N ASP A 163 -0.51 17.52 4.88
CA ASP A 163 -1.40 18.53 5.48
C ASP A 163 -2.79 17.96 5.82
N ILE A 164 -3.14 16.80 5.25
CA ILE A 164 -4.41 16.10 5.47
C ILE A 164 -4.25 14.84 6.32
N THR A 165 -3.09 14.61 6.94
CA THR A 165 -2.93 13.50 7.88
C THR A 165 -3.75 13.78 9.15
N GLY A 166 -4.73 12.92 9.46
CA GLY A 166 -5.60 13.10 10.63
C GLY A 166 -5.14 12.35 11.86
N LEU A 167 -4.58 11.16 11.67
CA LEU A 167 -4.13 10.30 12.77
C LEU A 167 -3.05 9.31 12.35
N VAL A 168 -2.36 8.78 13.35
CA VAL A 168 -1.50 7.60 13.22
C VAL A 168 -1.93 6.57 14.25
N THR A 169 -2.17 5.32 13.84
CA THR A 169 -2.31 4.21 14.77
C THR A 169 -0.94 3.60 15.02
N VAL A 170 -0.50 3.54 16.27
CA VAL A 170 0.86 3.09 16.62
C VAL A 170 0.84 1.84 17.50
N THR A 171 1.77 0.92 17.27
CA THR A 171 2.08 -0.14 18.23
C THR A 171 2.98 0.37 19.32
N ALA A 172 2.66 0.05 20.58
CA ALA A 172 3.48 0.39 21.74
C ALA A 172 3.41 -0.71 22.81
N VAL A 173 4.48 -0.87 23.56
CA VAL A 173 4.53 -1.78 24.74
C VAL A 173 3.78 -1.10 25.88
N THR A 174 2.66 -1.70 26.30
CA THR A 174 1.83 -1.23 27.43
C THR A 174 2.09 -2.00 28.72
N GLY A 175 2.84 -3.09 28.67
CA GLY A 175 3.14 -3.93 29.82
C GLY A 175 3.95 -5.16 29.46
N ARG A 176 4.00 -6.12 30.38
CA ARG A 176 4.69 -7.39 30.14
C ARG A 176 3.82 -8.56 30.60
N LYS A 177 3.88 -9.67 29.87
CA LYS A 177 3.28 -10.95 30.24
C LYS A 177 4.05 -11.58 31.42
N PRO A 178 3.45 -12.56 32.12
CA PRO A 178 4.15 -13.28 33.20
C PRO A 178 5.47 -13.95 32.75
N ASP A 179 5.59 -14.31 31.49
CA ASP A 179 6.80 -14.88 30.88
C ASP A 179 7.83 -13.83 30.43
N GLY A 180 7.60 -12.55 30.74
CA GLY A 180 8.48 -11.42 30.39
C GLY A 180 8.30 -10.86 28.99
N ARG A 181 7.54 -11.51 28.10
CA ARG A 181 7.27 -11.01 26.75
C ARG A 181 6.47 -9.70 26.80
N PRO A 182 6.69 -8.76 25.85
CA PRO A 182 5.96 -7.50 25.83
C PRO A 182 4.46 -7.72 25.56
N LEU A 183 3.63 -6.95 26.23
CA LEU A 183 2.25 -6.70 25.84
C LEU A 183 2.28 -5.51 24.88
N ILE A 184 1.96 -5.74 23.63
CA ILE A 184 1.95 -4.71 22.59
C ILE A 184 0.50 -4.35 22.27
N SER A 185 0.15 -3.09 22.45
CA SER A 185 -1.16 -2.52 22.15
C SER A 185 -1.12 -1.60 20.94
N ALA A 186 -2.27 -1.34 20.34
CA ALA A 186 -2.44 -0.36 19.29
C ALA A 186 -3.12 0.89 19.87
N ILE A 187 -2.58 2.08 19.61
CA ILE A 187 -3.08 3.34 20.17
C ILE A 187 -3.24 4.36 19.03
N ILE A 188 -4.37 5.04 19.00
CA ILE A 188 -4.66 6.13 18.05
C ILE A 188 -4.03 7.42 18.56
N VAL A 189 -3.16 8.01 17.75
CA VAL A 189 -2.54 9.31 18.03
C VAL A 189 -3.04 10.31 16.97
N PRO A 190 -3.90 11.26 17.32
CA PRO A 190 -4.32 12.32 16.41
C PRO A 190 -3.14 13.22 16.01
N SER A 191 -3.15 13.71 14.77
CA SER A 191 -2.18 14.72 14.33
C SER A 191 -2.27 15.97 15.17
N GLY A 192 -1.13 16.63 15.40
CA GLY A 192 -1.05 17.83 16.22
C GLY A 192 -1.08 17.59 17.73
N THR A 193 -1.10 16.32 18.21
CA THR A 193 -0.97 16.02 19.65
C THR A 193 0.38 16.53 20.16
N PRO A 194 0.42 17.27 21.30
CA PRO A 194 1.68 17.76 21.87
C PRO A 194 2.67 16.64 22.12
N GLY A 195 3.95 16.87 21.77
CA GLY A 195 5.01 15.87 21.88
C GLY A 195 5.10 14.88 20.70
N PHE A 196 4.08 14.83 19.82
CA PHE A 196 4.12 14.09 18.57
C PHE A 196 4.72 14.96 17.47
N THR A 197 5.84 14.53 16.91
CA THR A 197 6.56 15.24 15.84
C THR A 197 6.78 14.35 14.63
N VAL A 198 6.68 14.96 13.46
CA VAL A 198 6.86 14.33 12.16
C VAL A 198 8.09 14.93 11.50
N ALA A 199 9.05 14.09 11.11
CA ALA A 199 10.27 14.54 10.45
C ALA A 199 10.02 15.02 9.00
N ALA A 200 11.04 15.63 8.40
CA ALA A 200 11.05 15.94 6.97
C ALA A 200 10.83 14.65 6.13
N PRO A 201 10.31 14.75 4.89
CA PRO A 201 10.15 13.59 4.03
C PRO A 201 11.50 12.92 3.76
N TYR A 202 11.49 11.58 3.69
CA TYR A 202 12.67 10.83 3.26
C TYR A 202 13.01 11.14 1.80
N SER A 203 14.31 11.23 1.51
CA SER A 203 14.81 11.15 0.14
C SER A 203 14.80 9.68 -0.29
N LYS A 204 13.93 9.32 -1.22
CA LYS A 204 13.69 7.93 -1.62
C LYS A 204 14.17 7.66 -3.05
N VAL A 205 14.45 6.40 -3.35
CA VAL A 205 14.74 5.94 -4.72
C VAL A 205 13.49 6.04 -5.60
N GLY A 206 12.33 5.64 -5.05
CA GLY A 206 11.05 5.61 -5.72
C GLY A 206 9.90 6.10 -4.83
N TRP A 207 8.67 6.04 -5.36
CA TRP A 207 7.46 6.57 -4.72
C TRP A 207 7.61 8.04 -4.29
N ASN A 208 8.28 8.84 -5.14
CA ASN A 208 8.63 10.21 -4.77
C ASN A 208 7.43 11.15 -4.65
N ALA A 209 6.30 10.82 -5.29
CA ALA A 209 5.05 11.55 -5.11
C ALA A 209 4.18 11.01 -3.94
N SER A 210 4.67 10.04 -3.16
CA SER A 210 4.03 9.56 -1.92
C SER A 210 4.78 10.07 -0.69
N ASP A 211 4.05 10.43 0.36
CA ASP A 211 4.63 10.86 1.64
C ASP A 211 5.13 9.66 2.46
N THR A 212 6.32 9.78 3.02
CA THR A 212 6.91 8.77 3.92
C THR A 212 7.80 9.46 4.93
N ARG A 213 7.52 9.26 6.23
CA ARG A 213 8.18 10.01 7.32
C ARG A 213 8.71 9.11 8.44
N GLU A 214 9.58 9.71 9.23
CA GLU A 214 9.89 9.29 10.58
C GLU A 214 9.00 10.05 11.57
N LEU A 215 8.56 9.35 12.62
CA LEU A 215 7.71 9.86 13.69
C LEU A 215 8.43 9.74 15.02
N SER A 216 8.34 10.77 15.85
CA SER A 216 8.88 10.77 17.20
C SER A 216 7.81 11.13 18.23
N PHE A 217 7.82 10.41 19.33
CA PHE A 217 6.89 10.54 20.44
C PHE A 217 7.70 10.84 21.71
N ALA A 218 7.51 12.04 22.27
CA ALA A 218 8.17 12.50 23.49
C ALA A 218 7.08 12.94 24.49
N ASP A 219 6.79 12.06 25.44
CA ASP A 219 5.72 12.22 26.44
C ASP A 219 4.36 12.59 25.80
N VAL A 220 4.03 11.94 24.68
CA VAL A 220 2.77 12.17 23.96
C VAL A 220 1.62 11.63 24.79
N ARG A 221 0.69 12.51 25.18
CA ARG A 221 -0.47 12.17 25.99
C ARG A 221 -1.72 12.08 25.12
N VAL A 222 -2.39 10.93 25.20
CA VAL A 222 -3.70 10.70 24.55
C VAL A 222 -4.64 10.06 25.53
N PRO A 223 -5.97 10.32 25.42
CA PRO A 223 -6.96 9.68 26.27
C PRO A 223 -6.85 8.14 26.26
N ALA A 224 -7.19 7.54 27.37
CA ALA A 224 -7.25 6.09 27.47
C ALA A 224 -8.17 5.44 26.43
N ALA A 225 -9.23 6.13 26.06
CA ALA A 225 -10.19 5.73 25.03
C ALA A 225 -9.57 5.63 23.63
N ASN A 226 -8.34 6.13 23.41
CA ASN A 226 -7.61 5.99 22.17
C ASN A 226 -6.95 4.59 22.00
N LEU A 227 -7.06 3.71 22.99
CA LEU A 227 -6.72 2.30 22.82
C LEU A 227 -7.58 1.70 21.70
N LEU A 228 -6.95 1.12 20.69
CA LEU A 228 -7.63 0.45 19.59
C LEU A 228 -7.78 -1.04 19.90
N GLY A 229 -9.03 -1.49 20.08
CA GLY A 229 -9.32 -2.87 20.47
C GLY A 229 -8.93 -3.18 21.92
N GLU A 230 -8.31 -4.33 22.16
CA GLU A 230 -7.95 -4.82 23.49
C GLU A 230 -6.47 -4.58 23.81
N GLU A 231 -6.17 -4.23 25.07
CA GLU A 231 -4.79 -4.09 25.54
C GLU A 231 -4.00 -5.40 25.36
N GLY A 232 -2.77 -5.29 24.85
CA GLY A 232 -1.90 -6.44 24.58
C GLY A 232 -2.23 -7.23 23.32
N ARG A 233 -3.22 -6.80 22.53
CA ARG A 233 -3.62 -7.44 21.26
C ARG A 233 -3.12 -6.70 20.01
N GLY A 234 -2.53 -5.52 20.17
CA GLY A 234 -2.13 -4.65 19.06
C GLY A 234 -1.23 -5.34 18.05
N TYR A 235 -0.25 -6.14 18.48
CA TYR A 235 0.61 -6.88 17.54
C TYR A 235 -0.17 -7.86 16.66
N ALA A 236 -1.09 -8.64 17.25
CA ALA A 236 -1.91 -9.58 16.50
C ALA A 236 -2.88 -8.86 15.55
N GLN A 237 -3.43 -7.72 15.98
CA GLN A 237 -4.27 -6.87 15.12
C GLN A 237 -3.49 -6.37 13.90
N PHE A 238 -2.29 -5.84 14.11
CA PHE A 238 -1.44 -5.35 13.03
C PHE A 238 -1.01 -6.46 12.06
N LEU A 239 -0.71 -7.66 12.55
CA LEU A 239 -0.42 -8.80 11.68
C LEU A 239 -1.62 -9.19 10.80
N ARG A 240 -2.84 -9.10 11.34
CA ARG A 240 -4.06 -9.35 10.55
C ARG A 240 -4.23 -8.30 9.44
N ILE A 241 -4.01 -7.02 9.73
CA ILE A 241 -4.02 -5.95 8.74
C ILE A 241 -3.00 -6.22 7.63
N LEU A 242 -1.78 -6.65 7.98
CA LEU A 242 -0.76 -6.99 6.99
C LEU A 242 -1.11 -8.23 6.14
N ASP A 243 -1.90 -9.19 6.66
CA ASP A 243 -2.38 -10.31 5.85
C ASP A 243 -3.31 -9.81 4.72
N GLU A 244 -4.18 -8.85 5.02
CA GLU A 244 -5.07 -8.20 4.05
C GLU A 244 -4.29 -7.24 3.11
N GLY A 245 -3.37 -6.44 3.63
CA GLY A 245 -2.53 -5.52 2.87
C GLY A 245 -1.68 -6.19 1.80
N ARG A 246 -1.24 -7.46 2.02
CA ARG A 246 -0.51 -8.23 1.00
C ARG A 246 -1.34 -8.45 -0.26
N VAL A 247 -2.66 -8.61 -0.15
CA VAL A 247 -3.56 -8.72 -1.31
C VAL A 247 -3.58 -7.39 -2.07
N ALA A 248 -3.73 -6.28 -1.36
CA ALA A 248 -3.75 -4.93 -1.94
C ALA A 248 -2.42 -4.59 -2.64
N ILE A 249 -1.28 -4.86 -1.98
CA ILE A 249 0.06 -4.66 -2.59
C ILE A 249 0.27 -5.57 -3.80
N SER A 250 -0.32 -6.79 -3.80
CA SER A 250 -0.24 -7.68 -4.97
C SER A 250 -0.96 -7.09 -6.18
N ALA A 251 -2.12 -6.48 -5.98
CA ALA A 251 -2.88 -5.78 -7.02
C ALA A 251 -2.10 -4.56 -7.55
N LEU A 252 -1.56 -3.73 -6.64
CA LEU A 252 -0.71 -2.58 -6.99
C LEU A 252 0.52 -3.02 -7.80
N ALA A 253 1.24 -4.06 -7.35
CA ALA A 253 2.42 -4.58 -8.05
C ALA A 253 2.07 -5.12 -9.45
N THR A 254 0.90 -5.76 -9.58
CA THR A 254 0.38 -6.23 -10.87
C THR A 254 0.08 -5.06 -11.81
N GLY A 255 -0.51 -3.99 -11.29
CA GLY A 255 -0.77 -2.76 -12.06
C GLY A 255 0.53 -2.15 -12.60
N LEU A 256 1.55 -1.98 -11.75
CA LEU A 256 2.86 -1.48 -12.19
C LEU A 256 3.47 -2.40 -13.27
N ALA A 257 3.39 -3.71 -13.08
CA ALA A 257 3.90 -4.67 -14.06
C ALA A 257 3.17 -4.57 -15.40
N GLN A 258 1.84 -4.38 -15.41
CA GLN A 258 1.04 -4.16 -16.60
C GLN A 258 1.36 -2.82 -17.27
N GLY A 259 1.50 -1.73 -16.49
CA GLY A 259 1.90 -0.42 -17.01
C GLY A 259 3.25 -0.48 -17.75
N CYS A 260 4.20 -1.29 -17.26
CA CYS A 260 5.45 -1.54 -17.96
C CYS A 260 5.24 -2.23 -19.31
N VAL A 261 4.27 -3.14 -19.43
CA VAL A 261 3.89 -3.78 -20.70
C VAL A 261 3.28 -2.74 -21.64
N ASP A 262 2.29 -1.98 -21.17
CA ASP A 262 1.53 -1.02 -21.95
C ASP A 262 2.46 0.05 -22.59
N GLU A 263 3.34 0.65 -21.79
CA GLU A 263 4.32 1.62 -22.27
C GLU A 263 5.33 1.01 -23.25
N SER A 264 5.74 -0.24 -22.99
CA SER A 264 6.70 -0.93 -23.86
C SER A 264 6.09 -1.32 -25.21
N VAL A 265 4.83 -1.74 -25.24
CA VAL A 265 4.09 -2.04 -26.48
C VAL A 265 3.93 -0.78 -27.33
N LYS A 266 3.49 0.32 -26.69
CA LYS A 266 3.36 1.62 -27.35
C LYS A 266 4.71 2.07 -27.94
N TYR A 267 5.76 2.08 -27.14
CA TYR A 267 7.08 2.48 -27.59
C TYR A 267 7.61 1.56 -28.72
N ALA A 268 7.43 0.26 -28.60
CA ALA A 268 7.91 -0.68 -29.62
C ALA A 268 7.20 -0.54 -30.97
N ALA A 269 5.95 -0.07 -30.98
CA ALA A 269 5.20 0.22 -32.20
C ALA A 269 5.65 1.52 -32.89
N GLU A 270 6.04 2.53 -32.10
CA GLU A 270 6.39 3.87 -32.60
C GLU A 270 7.88 4.03 -32.89
N ARG A 271 8.75 3.40 -32.10
CA ARG A 271 10.21 3.55 -32.22
C ARG A 271 10.75 2.77 -33.41
N HIS A 272 11.42 3.48 -34.34
CA HIS A 272 12.07 2.87 -35.49
C HIS A 272 13.58 2.73 -35.28
N ALA A 273 14.11 1.57 -35.69
CA ALA A 273 15.52 1.27 -35.80
C ALA A 273 15.74 0.37 -37.05
N PHE A 274 16.85 0.54 -37.76
CA PHE A 274 17.14 -0.21 -38.97
C PHE A 274 16.01 -0.18 -40.01
N GLY A 275 15.33 0.97 -40.13
CA GLY A 275 14.28 1.21 -41.12
C GLY A 275 12.88 0.66 -40.81
N LYS A 276 12.65 0.11 -39.62
CA LYS A 276 11.34 -0.48 -39.22
C LYS A 276 11.06 -0.29 -37.74
N PRO A 277 9.78 -0.38 -37.30
CA PRO A 277 9.45 -0.40 -35.87
C PRO A 277 10.21 -1.50 -35.12
N ILE A 278 10.72 -1.20 -33.91
CA ILE A 278 11.48 -2.19 -33.14
C ILE A 278 10.61 -3.39 -32.71
N GLY A 279 9.29 -3.20 -32.57
CA GLY A 279 8.33 -4.28 -32.29
C GLY A 279 8.25 -5.36 -33.38
N THR A 280 8.84 -5.13 -34.57
CA THR A 280 8.96 -6.17 -35.60
C THR A 280 10.14 -7.14 -35.35
N ASN A 281 11.00 -6.85 -34.38
CA ASN A 281 12.12 -7.72 -34.04
C ASN A 281 11.67 -8.81 -33.06
N GLN A 282 11.91 -10.07 -33.38
CA GLN A 282 11.50 -11.24 -32.60
C GLN A 282 11.96 -11.16 -31.13
N ALA A 283 13.20 -10.67 -30.88
CA ALA A 283 13.72 -10.51 -29.53
C ALA A 283 12.87 -9.53 -28.68
N ILE A 284 12.31 -8.46 -29.28
CA ILE A 284 11.41 -7.52 -28.59
C ILE A 284 10.04 -8.18 -28.38
N GLN A 285 9.51 -8.88 -29.40
CA GLN A 285 8.23 -9.60 -29.30
C GLN A 285 8.25 -10.62 -28.17
N PHE A 286 9.33 -11.39 -28.02
CA PHE A 286 9.46 -12.38 -26.95
C PHE A 286 9.53 -11.75 -25.57
N LYS A 287 10.26 -10.63 -25.43
CA LYS A 287 10.27 -9.88 -24.16
C LYS A 287 8.87 -9.40 -23.78
N LEU A 288 8.13 -8.79 -24.71
CA LEU A 288 6.76 -8.32 -24.47
C LEU A 288 5.79 -9.46 -24.13
N ALA A 289 5.91 -10.61 -24.83
CA ALA A 289 5.11 -11.79 -24.53
C ALA A 289 5.40 -12.35 -23.12
N ASP A 290 6.67 -12.40 -22.70
CA ASP A 290 7.06 -12.84 -21.36
C ASP A 290 6.58 -11.85 -20.29
N MET A 291 6.66 -10.54 -20.54
CA MET A 291 6.19 -9.51 -19.64
C MET A 291 4.67 -9.60 -19.43
N GLU A 292 3.90 -9.76 -20.51
CA GLU A 292 2.43 -9.92 -20.46
C GLU A 292 2.05 -11.21 -19.73
N MET A 293 2.70 -12.33 -20.03
CA MET A 293 2.46 -13.60 -19.34
C MET A 293 2.66 -13.47 -17.83
N ARG A 294 3.73 -12.81 -17.40
CA ARG A 294 4.02 -12.59 -15.98
C ARG A 294 2.97 -11.70 -15.31
N ALA A 295 2.58 -10.58 -15.94
CA ALA A 295 1.55 -9.67 -15.43
C ALA A 295 0.19 -10.37 -15.32
N HIS A 296 -0.18 -11.16 -16.34
CA HIS A 296 -1.40 -11.96 -16.32
C HIS A 296 -1.42 -12.96 -15.15
N MET A 297 -0.33 -13.70 -14.95
CA MET A 297 -0.25 -14.67 -13.85
C MET A 297 -0.22 -14.01 -12.48
N ALA A 298 0.36 -12.81 -12.35
CA ALA A 298 0.30 -12.02 -11.13
C ALA A 298 -1.14 -11.59 -10.80
N ARG A 299 -1.90 -11.17 -11.83
CA ARG A 299 -3.33 -10.84 -11.70
C ARG A 299 -4.16 -12.03 -11.23
N VAL A 300 -3.98 -13.21 -11.82
CA VAL A 300 -4.65 -14.44 -11.39
C VAL A 300 -4.34 -14.73 -9.91
N GLY A 301 -3.10 -14.50 -9.47
CA GLY A 301 -2.67 -14.74 -8.09
C GLY A 301 -3.39 -13.83 -7.09
N TRP A 302 -3.47 -12.53 -7.34
CA TRP A 302 -4.15 -11.64 -6.42
C TRP A 302 -5.69 -11.78 -6.48
N TYR A 303 -6.25 -12.12 -7.64
CA TYR A 303 -7.68 -12.43 -7.78
C TYR A 303 -8.07 -13.64 -6.92
N ASP A 304 -7.26 -14.71 -6.90
CA ASP A 304 -7.49 -15.86 -6.03
C ASP A 304 -7.45 -15.47 -4.55
N ALA A 305 -6.41 -14.76 -4.14
CA ALA A 305 -6.25 -14.33 -2.74
C ALA A 305 -7.40 -13.41 -2.28
N ALA A 306 -7.77 -12.41 -3.11
CA ALA A 306 -8.86 -11.49 -2.81
C ALA A 306 -10.23 -12.21 -2.77
N SER A 307 -10.50 -13.10 -3.72
CA SER A 307 -11.75 -13.87 -3.77
C SER A 307 -11.94 -14.72 -2.51
N ARG A 308 -10.87 -15.40 -2.04
CA ARG A 308 -10.89 -16.16 -0.78
C ARG A 308 -11.14 -15.27 0.42
N MET A 309 -10.44 -14.14 0.49
CA MET A 309 -10.58 -13.18 1.57
C MET A 309 -12.03 -12.67 1.67
N VAL A 310 -12.64 -12.25 0.57
CA VAL A 310 -14.02 -11.77 0.49
C VAL A 310 -15.01 -12.88 0.84
N ALA A 311 -14.74 -14.13 0.45
CA ALA A 311 -15.55 -15.30 0.80
C ALA A 311 -15.38 -15.74 2.29
N GLY A 312 -14.49 -15.12 3.06
CA GLY A 312 -14.19 -15.52 4.44
C GLY A 312 -13.42 -16.84 4.55
N GLU A 313 -12.81 -17.29 3.46
CA GLU A 313 -11.97 -18.49 3.42
C GLU A 313 -10.53 -18.21 3.91
N PRO A 314 -9.76 -19.24 4.29
CA PRO A 314 -8.32 -19.09 4.54
C PRO A 314 -7.60 -18.56 3.29
N PHE A 315 -6.87 -17.44 3.42
CA PHE A 315 -6.21 -16.76 2.29
C PHE A 315 -4.73 -16.37 2.55
N LYS A 316 -4.23 -16.56 3.76
CA LYS A 316 -2.88 -16.10 4.16
C LYS A 316 -1.76 -16.63 3.28
N LYS A 317 -1.84 -17.92 2.93
CA LYS A 317 -0.86 -18.54 2.04
C LYS A 317 -0.95 -17.95 0.64
N GLU A 318 -2.14 -17.83 0.11
CA GLU A 318 -2.42 -17.28 -1.22
C GLU A 318 -2.00 -15.81 -1.31
N ALA A 319 -2.28 -15.01 -0.27
CA ALA A 319 -1.82 -13.62 -0.17
C ALA A 319 -0.29 -13.50 -0.16
N ALA A 320 0.40 -14.37 0.59
CA ALA A 320 1.86 -14.40 0.61
C ALA A 320 2.46 -14.84 -0.75
N ILE A 321 1.85 -15.82 -1.42
CA ILE A 321 2.23 -16.26 -2.78
C ILE A 321 2.01 -15.13 -3.78
N ALA A 322 0.84 -14.51 -3.78
CA ALA A 322 0.49 -13.41 -4.68
C ALA A 322 1.46 -12.23 -4.51
N LYS A 323 1.74 -11.82 -3.27
CA LYS A 323 2.65 -10.71 -2.97
C LYS A 323 4.08 -11.02 -3.40
N LEU A 324 4.59 -12.19 -3.10
CA LEU A 324 5.94 -12.61 -3.51
C LEU A 324 6.08 -12.62 -5.02
N TYR A 325 5.12 -13.21 -5.73
CA TYR A 325 5.17 -13.33 -7.18
C TYR A 325 4.99 -11.98 -7.87
N SER A 326 3.94 -11.22 -7.54
CA SER A 326 3.64 -9.93 -8.18
C SER A 326 4.75 -8.91 -8.00
N SER A 327 5.35 -8.82 -6.79
CA SER A 327 6.48 -7.92 -6.54
C SER A 327 7.73 -8.27 -7.36
N THR A 328 8.03 -9.56 -7.50
CA THR A 328 9.13 -10.02 -8.37
C THR A 328 8.84 -9.68 -9.83
N VAL A 329 7.61 -9.94 -10.29
CA VAL A 329 7.16 -9.61 -11.66
C VAL A 329 7.23 -8.11 -11.94
N ALA A 330 6.84 -7.27 -11.00
CA ALA A 330 6.94 -5.82 -11.14
C ALA A 330 8.39 -5.36 -11.38
N VAL A 331 9.35 -5.89 -10.62
CA VAL A 331 10.78 -5.59 -10.81
C VAL A 331 11.29 -6.09 -12.16
N ASP A 332 10.96 -7.34 -12.53
CA ASP A 332 11.40 -7.93 -13.79
C ASP A 332 10.83 -7.19 -15.00
N ASN A 333 9.53 -6.87 -14.99
CA ASN A 333 8.89 -6.13 -16.08
C ASN A 333 9.40 -4.69 -16.17
N ALA A 334 9.64 -4.02 -15.06
CA ALA A 334 10.20 -2.66 -15.06
C ALA A 334 11.62 -2.63 -15.63
N ARG A 335 12.44 -3.64 -15.30
CA ARG A 335 13.78 -3.79 -15.90
C ARG A 335 13.69 -4.02 -17.42
N GLU A 336 12.80 -4.90 -17.89
CA GLU A 336 12.65 -5.15 -19.32
C GLU A 336 12.08 -3.94 -20.06
N ALA A 337 11.14 -3.19 -19.43
CA ALA A 337 10.59 -1.96 -20.01
C ALA A 337 11.67 -0.91 -20.24
N THR A 338 12.53 -0.64 -19.24
CA THR A 338 13.64 0.30 -19.41
C THR A 338 14.62 -0.18 -20.50
N GLN A 339 14.86 -1.48 -20.59
CA GLN A 339 15.75 -2.07 -21.62
C GLN A 339 15.15 -1.94 -23.02
N ILE A 340 13.83 -2.13 -23.20
CA ILE A 340 13.13 -1.97 -24.49
C ILE A 340 13.20 -0.51 -24.95
N HIS A 341 13.07 0.46 -24.02
CA HIS A 341 13.20 1.89 -24.34
C HIS A 341 14.64 2.33 -24.62
N GLY A 342 15.64 1.50 -24.24
CA GLY A 342 17.06 1.83 -24.43
C GLY A 342 17.46 3.11 -23.69
N GLY A 343 18.18 4.02 -24.35
CA GLY A 343 18.60 5.29 -23.73
C GLY A 343 17.44 6.13 -23.18
N TYR A 344 16.29 6.10 -23.83
CA TYR A 344 15.09 6.80 -23.35
C TYR A 344 14.49 6.16 -22.09
N GLY A 345 14.68 4.87 -21.85
CA GLY A 345 14.26 4.22 -20.61
C GLY A 345 15.04 4.68 -19.37
N PHE A 346 16.14 5.41 -19.56
CA PHE A 346 16.95 6.01 -18.49
C PHE A 346 16.63 7.50 -18.26
N MET A 347 15.70 8.06 -19.02
CA MET A 347 15.30 9.47 -18.95
C MET A 347 13.99 9.61 -18.17
N ASN A 348 13.94 10.58 -17.26
CA ASN A 348 12.81 10.81 -16.35
C ASN A 348 11.50 11.20 -17.06
N GLU A 349 11.59 11.71 -18.27
CA GLU A 349 10.43 12.06 -19.11
C GLU A 349 9.60 10.83 -19.53
N TYR A 350 10.20 9.63 -19.46
CA TYR A 350 9.52 8.38 -19.78
C TYR A 350 9.02 7.68 -18.51
N PRO A 351 7.75 7.27 -18.45
CA PRO A 351 7.17 6.64 -17.25
C PRO A 351 7.93 5.42 -16.75
N VAL A 352 8.53 4.64 -17.67
CA VAL A 352 9.27 3.42 -17.30
C VAL A 352 10.46 3.66 -16.39
N ALA A 353 11.07 4.87 -16.43
CA ALA A 353 12.17 5.22 -15.53
C ALA A 353 11.69 5.33 -14.06
N ARG A 354 10.51 5.93 -13.79
CA ARG A 354 9.97 5.97 -12.43
C ARG A 354 9.37 4.61 -12.02
N MET A 355 8.71 3.88 -12.94
CA MET A 355 8.23 2.52 -12.68
C MET A 355 9.36 1.59 -12.21
N TRP A 356 10.54 1.71 -12.81
CA TRP A 356 11.72 0.95 -12.39
C TRP A 356 12.18 1.34 -10.97
N ARG A 357 12.27 2.63 -10.67
CA ARG A 357 12.62 3.11 -9.32
C ARG A 357 11.62 2.66 -8.27
N ASP A 358 10.33 2.69 -8.61
CA ASP A 358 9.23 2.34 -7.71
C ASP A 358 9.12 0.83 -7.47
N SER A 359 9.47 0.00 -8.46
CA SER A 359 9.26 -1.45 -8.38
C SER A 359 9.98 -2.10 -7.20
N LYS A 360 11.16 -1.60 -6.83
CA LYS A 360 12.01 -2.24 -5.80
C LYS A 360 11.39 -2.27 -4.41
N ILE A 361 10.65 -1.23 -4.02
CA ILE A 361 10.03 -1.18 -2.69
C ILE A 361 8.97 -2.28 -2.51
N LEU A 362 8.36 -2.76 -3.60
CA LEU A 362 7.37 -3.82 -3.57
C LEU A 362 7.92 -5.16 -3.05
N GLU A 363 9.22 -5.41 -3.18
CA GLU A 363 9.88 -6.58 -2.61
C GLU A 363 10.23 -6.40 -1.12
N ILE A 364 10.14 -5.18 -0.57
CA ILE A 364 10.58 -4.81 0.78
C ILE A 364 9.39 -4.48 1.68
N GLY A 365 8.50 -3.58 1.25
CA GLY A 365 7.36 -3.10 2.01
C GLY A 365 6.34 -4.20 2.32
N GLU A 366 5.60 -4.04 3.40
CA GLU A 366 4.57 -4.97 3.90
C GLU A 366 5.03 -6.43 4.05
N GLY A 367 6.26 -6.59 4.50
CA GLY A 367 6.93 -7.88 4.62
C GLY A 367 7.75 -8.22 3.40
N THR A 368 9.06 -8.33 3.62
CA THR A 368 10.03 -8.61 2.55
C THR A 368 9.74 -9.92 1.83
N SER A 369 10.34 -10.11 0.65
CA SER A 369 10.26 -11.38 -0.10
C SER A 369 10.69 -12.59 0.74
N GLU A 370 11.61 -12.41 1.69
CA GLU A 370 12.05 -13.44 2.64
C GLU A 370 10.93 -13.75 3.65
N VAL A 371 10.26 -12.72 4.18
CA VAL A 371 9.11 -12.88 5.08
C VAL A 371 7.98 -13.63 4.37
N GLN A 372 7.68 -13.33 3.11
CA GLN A 372 6.68 -14.08 2.35
C GLN A 372 7.06 -15.55 2.21
N ARG A 373 8.32 -15.87 1.91
CA ARG A 373 8.80 -17.26 1.86
C ARG A 373 8.67 -17.98 3.19
N MET A 374 8.98 -17.31 4.30
CA MET A 374 8.79 -17.86 5.65
C MET A 374 7.31 -18.16 5.94
N LEU A 375 6.39 -17.27 5.55
CA LEU A 375 4.96 -17.48 5.72
C LEU A 375 4.46 -18.66 4.89
N ILE A 376 4.83 -18.73 3.62
CA ILE A 376 4.48 -19.86 2.75
C ILE A 376 5.02 -21.18 3.34
N ALA A 377 6.27 -21.21 3.78
CA ALA A 377 6.87 -22.40 4.39
C ALA A 377 6.11 -22.85 5.65
N ARG A 378 5.70 -21.88 6.49
CA ARG A 378 4.87 -22.16 7.68
C ARG A 378 3.52 -22.77 7.33
N GLU A 379 2.84 -22.22 6.33
CA GLU A 379 1.54 -22.75 5.86
C GLU A 379 1.67 -24.14 5.20
N LEU A 380 2.87 -24.52 4.76
CA LEU A 380 3.19 -25.89 4.32
C LEU A 380 3.53 -26.84 5.47
N GLY A 381 3.48 -26.37 6.73
CA GLY A 381 3.80 -27.17 7.92
C GLY A 381 5.29 -27.18 8.27
N LEU A 382 6.12 -26.36 7.61
CA LEU A 382 7.55 -26.24 7.93
C LEU A 382 7.72 -25.09 8.95
N THR A 383 7.83 -25.44 10.22
CA THR A 383 8.19 -24.50 11.30
C THR A 383 9.65 -24.70 11.70
N PRO A 384 10.40 -23.61 12.01
CA PRO A 384 11.76 -23.72 12.54
C PRO A 384 11.77 -24.38 13.93
#